data_7d8e6a6105833a9b785f1f60242bc3eb
#
_entry.id   7d8e6a6105833a9b785f1f60242bc3eb
#
_cell.length_a   1.000
_cell.length_b   1.000
_cell.length_c   1.000
_cell.angle_alpha   90.00
_cell.angle_beta   90.00
_cell.angle_gamma   90.00
#
_symmetry.space_group_name_H-M   'P 1'
#
loop_
_entity.id
_entity.type
_entity.pdbx_description
1 polymer ?
#
loop_
_entity_poly.entity_id
_entity_poly.type
_entity_poly.pdbx_seq_one_letter_code
_entity_poly.pdbx_strand_id
1 'polypeptide(L)'
;MKKEELGSVVRGSRFSTFIPQLSILLPVLYFVWLLYQQIAADWAAFREPRVDLETALAWAAVGYLLLLTGSYLRKPPALAERRDWRALLATLVAIDALGLSARQPVTQPEVLGLAVGLSLAGTLLAAWSAVTLGRSFSLLPQARTLVTGGPYRFVRHPMYLGGLLITLAEVWLRFSPLVVALNAVFVAAQLVRLGYEEQVLESTFPEYATYRRRTSALIPGVV
;
A
#
# COMPACT_ATOMS: atom_id res chain seq x y z
N MET A 1 -10.92 35.36 4.72
CA MET A 1 -10.02 34.72 5.68
C MET A 1 -9.81 33.24 5.32
N LYS A 2 -9.36 32.93 4.09
CA LYS A 2 -9.17 31.54 3.58
C LYS A 2 -7.99 31.39 2.60
N LYS A 3 -7.24 32.45 2.31
CA LYS A 3 -6.08 32.43 1.38
C LYS A 3 -4.71 32.29 2.09
N GLU A 4 -4.63 32.54 3.39
CA GLU A 4 -3.35 32.48 4.11
C GLU A 4 -3.01 31.08 4.63
N GLU A 5 -3.99 30.21 4.89
CA GLU A 5 -3.71 28.81 5.28
C GLU A 5 -3.24 27.95 4.10
N LEU A 6 -3.60 28.28 2.85
CA LEU A 6 -3.07 27.59 1.67
C LEU A 6 -1.58 27.88 1.42
N GLY A 7 -1.06 29.00 1.93
CA GLY A 7 0.34 29.40 1.78
C GLY A 7 1.33 28.59 2.64
N SER A 8 0.88 27.94 3.70
CA SER A 8 1.75 27.16 4.60
C SER A 8 2.06 25.76 4.11
N VAL A 9 1.26 25.21 3.18
CA VAL A 9 1.49 23.88 2.60
C VAL A 9 2.61 23.90 1.53
N VAL A 10 2.93 25.07 0.98
CA VAL A 10 3.86 25.22 -0.16
C VAL A 10 5.23 25.81 0.23
N ARG A 11 5.41 26.36 1.42
CA ARG A 11 6.72 26.85 1.86
C ARG A 11 7.53 25.76 2.55
N GLY A 12 8.32 25.02 1.75
CA GLY A 12 9.42 24.21 2.22
C GLY A 12 10.38 25.07 3.08
N SER A 13 10.49 24.75 4.36
CA SER A 13 11.51 25.31 5.24
C SER A 13 12.90 25.00 4.66
N ARG A 14 13.89 25.90 4.92
CA ARG A 14 15.29 25.78 4.46
C ARG A 14 16.06 24.52 4.96
N PHE A 15 15.39 23.58 5.62
CA PHE A 15 15.86 22.22 5.94
C PHE A 15 15.82 21.27 4.72
N SER A 16 15.39 21.74 3.54
CA SER A 16 15.02 20.93 2.37
C SER A 16 16.19 20.47 1.49
N THR A 17 17.42 20.87 1.73
CA THR A 17 18.55 20.52 0.84
C THR A 17 19.28 19.21 1.21
N PHE A 18 19.12 18.72 2.45
CA PHE A 18 19.75 17.46 2.90
C PHE A 18 18.80 16.24 2.88
N ILE A 19 17.49 16.45 2.69
CA ILE A 19 16.44 15.43 2.89
C ILE A 19 15.88 14.79 1.60
N PRO A 20 16.13 15.26 0.36
CA PRO A 20 15.63 14.55 -0.83
C PRO A 20 16.16 13.13 -0.93
N GLN A 21 17.39 12.90 -0.51
CA GLN A 21 18.01 11.56 -0.53
C GLN A 21 17.45 10.65 0.56
N LEU A 22 17.19 11.15 1.76
CA LEU A 22 16.59 10.39 2.86
C LEU A 22 15.14 9.96 2.56
N SER A 23 14.37 10.80 1.88
CA SER A 23 12.99 10.48 1.50
C SER A 23 12.90 9.34 0.46
N ILE A 24 13.97 9.05 -0.25
CA ILE A 24 14.10 7.89 -1.15
C ILE A 24 14.78 6.73 -0.42
N LEU A 25 15.85 7.01 0.30
CA LEU A 25 16.69 5.99 0.92
C LEU A 25 15.96 5.19 1.99
N LEU A 26 15.23 5.86 2.91
CA LEU A 26 14.53 5.18 4.00
C LEU A 26 13.45 4.19 3.49
N PRO A 27 12.54 4.55 2.56
CA PRO A 27 11.61 3.60 2.01
C PRO A 27 12.29 2.47 1.22
N VAL A 28 13.37 2.74 0.50
CA VAL A 28 14.12 1.69 -0.21
C VAL A 28 14.76 0.71 0.77
N LEU A 29 15.41 1.20 1.82
CA LEU A 29 15.97 0.35 2.87
C LEU A 29 14.87 -0.48 3.57
N TYR A 30 13.71 0.12 3.79
CA TYR A 30 12.57 -0.59 4.35
C TYR A 30 12.05 -1.69 3.41
N PHE A 31 11.93 -1.44 2.10
CA PHE A 31 11.56 -2.48 1.14
C PHE A 31 12.61 -3.59 1.05
N VAL A 32 13.90 -3.24 1.09
CA VAL A 32 14.98 -4.24 1.12
C VAL A 32 14.90 -5.09 2.39
N TRP A 33 14.60 -4.47 3.53
CA TRP A 33 14.39 -5.19 4.78
C TRP A 33 13.16 -6.12 4.71
N LEU A 34 12.03 -5.67 4.15
CA LEU A 34 10.85 -6.51 3.93
C LEU A 34 11.15 -7.68 2.99
N LEU A 35 11.91 -7.43 1.92
CA LEU A 35 12.34 -8.47 0.99
C LEU A 35 13.22 -9.51 1.68
N TYR A 36 14.17 -9.07 2.50
CA TYR A 36 14.98 -9.96 3.33
C TYR A 36 14.12 -10.80 4.27
N GLN A 37 13.16 -10.19 4.96
CA GLN A 37 12.23 -10.88 5.85
C GLN A 37 11.39 -11.92 5.11
N GLN A 38 10.91 -11.58 3.91
CA GLN A 38 10.14 -12.51 3.07
C GLN A 38 10.99 -13.71 2.63
N ILE A 39 12.20 -13.47 2.11
CA ILE A 39 13.11 -14.53 1.69
C ILE A 39 13.52 -15.40 2.88
N ALA A 40 13.79 -14.79 4.05
CA ALA A 40 14.18 -15.54 5.26
C ALA A 40 13.02 -16.40 5.78
N ALA A 41 11.77 -15.90 5.72
CA ALA A 41 10.59 -16.66 6.13
C ALA A 41 10.32 -17.87 5.22
N ASP A 42 10.48 -17.68 3.92
CA ASP A 42 10.17 -18.69 2.91
C ASP A 42 11.43 -19.36 2.35
N TRP A 43 12.53 -19.38 3.12
CA TRP A 43 13.83 -19.86 2.66
C TRP A 43 13.78 -21.26 2.06
N ALA A 44 12.97 -22.17 2.63
CA ALA A 44 12.79 -23.52 2.12
C ALA A 44 12.17 -23.53 0.72
N ALA A 45 11.18 -22.71 0.46
CA ALA A 45 10.54 -22.58 -0.85
C ALA A 45 11.51 -22.05 -1.93
N PHE A 46 12.47 -21.18 -1.55
CA PHE A 46 13.47 -20.66 -2.49
C PHE A 46 14.64 -21.62 -2.72
N ARG A 47 15.03 -22.40 -1.70
CA ARG A 47 16.13 -23.35 -1.78
C ARG A 47 15.75 -24.61 -2.54
N GLU A 48 14.52 -25.08 -2.36
CA GLU A 48 14.00 -26.28 -3.00
C GLU A 48 12.65 -25.97 -3.65
N PRO A 49 12.66 -25.20 -4.77
CA PRO A 49 11.43 -24.75 -5.40
C PRO A 49 10.58 -25.95 -5.86
N ARG A 50 9.36 -26.00 -5.32
CA ARG A 50 8.35 -26.98 -5.70
C ARG A 50 7.27 -26.29 -6.54
N VAL A 51 6.59 -27.04 -7.38
CA VAL A 51 5.44 -26.55 -8.13
C VAL A 51 4.21 -26.69 -7.22
N ASP A 52 4.20 -25.91 -6.14
CA ASP A 52 3.09 -25.82 -5.21
C ASP A 52 2.68 -24.37 -4.97
N LEU A 53 1.55 -24.23 -4.30
CA LEU A 53 0.94 -22.92 -4.05
C LEU A 53 1.76 -22.04 -3.11
N GLU A 54 2.39 -22.63 -2.10
CA GLU A 54 3.22 -21.92 -1.12
C GLU A 54 4.41 -21.27 -1.83
N THR A 55 5.12 -22.03 -2.64
CA THR A 55 6.23 -21.54 -3.47
C THR A 55 5.75 -20.43 -4.44
N ALA A 56 4.58 -20.61 -5.08
CA ALA A 56 4.02 -19.60 -5.99
C ALA A 56 3.70 -18.28 -5.27
N LEU A 57 3.13 -18.34 -4.07
CA LEU A 57 2.83 -17.16 -3.25
C LEU A 57 4.10 -16.46 -2.78
N ALA A 58 5.13 -17.20 -2.34
CA ALA A 58 6.42 -16.64 -1.95
C ALA A 58 7.07 -15.87 -3.11
N TRP A 59 7.12 -16.43 -4.31
CA TRP A 59 7.63 -15.74 -5.49
C TRP A 59 6.79 -14.54 -5.91
N ALA A 60 5.46 -14.62 -5.80
CA ALA A 60 4.56 -13.50 -6.07
C ALA A 60 4.82 -12.33 -5.10
N ALA A 61 5.01 -12.61 -3.81
CA ALA A 61 5.33 -11.60 -2.80
C ALA A 61 6.68 -10.91 -3.08
N VAL A 62 7.72 -11.69 -3.42
CA VAL A 62 9.02 -11.15 -3.81
C VAL A 62 8.90 -10.28 -5.06
N GLY A 63 8.23 -10.78 -6.10
CA GLY A 63 7.98 -10.02 -7.33
C GLY A 63 7.25 -8.71 -7.09
N TYR A 64 6.24 -8.72 -6.22
CA TYR A 64 5.51 -7.51 -5.82
C TYR A 64 6.39 -6.50 -5.09
N LEU A 65 7.21 -6.93 -4.13
CA LEU A 65 8.15 -6.05 -3.42
C LEU A 65 9.21 -5.46 -4.35
N LEU A 66 9.73 -6.24 -5.30
CA LEU A 66 10.66 -5.76 -6.32
C LEU A 66 9.99 -4.73 -7.24
N LEU A 67 8.74 -4.95 -7.65
CA LEU A 67 7.95 -3.99 -8.42
C LEU A 67 7.79 -2.67 -7.68
N LEU A 68 7.40 -2.70 -6.40
CA LEU A 68 7.25 -1.51 -5.58
C LEU A 68 8.58 -0.77 -5.42
N THR A 69 9.67 -1.49 -5.14
CA THR A 69 11.02 -0.91 -5.02
C THR A 69 11.45 -0.24 -6.32
N GLY A 70 11.29 -0.92 -7.46
CA GLY A 70 11.62 -0.39 -8.77
C GLY A 70 10.80 0.85 -9.15
N SER A 71 9.51 0.85 -8.84
CA SER A 71 8.63 2.01 -9.04
C SER A 71 9.07 3.19 -8.17
N TYR A 72 9.48 2.92 -6.93
CA TYR A 72 9.93 3.94 -5.99
C TYR A 72 11.26 4.57 -6.40
N LEU A 73 12.22 3.79 -6.90
CA LEU A 73 13.52 4.28 -7.35
C LEU A 73 13.43 5.17 -8.60
N ARG A 74 12.42 4.94 -9.44
CA ARG A 74 12.21 5.67 -10.71
C ARG A 74 11.25 6.84 -10.62
N LYS A 75 10.78 7.18 -9.40
CA LYS A 75 9.76 8.22 -9.22
C LYS A 75 10.31 9.62 -9.54
N PRO A 76 9.54 10.48 -10.25
CA PRO A 76 9.87 11.88 -10.41
C PRO A 76 9.63 12.66 -9.11
N PRO A 77 10.14 13.90 -9.00
CA PRO A 77 9.81 14.77 -7.88
C PRO A 77 8.30 14.92 -7.75
N ALA A 78 7.80 15.06 -6.51
CA ALA A 78 6.39 15.28 -6.23
C ALA A 78 6.01 16.74 -6.57
N LEU A 79 4.82 16.95 -7.11
CA LEU A 79 4.22 18.27 -7.30
C LEU A 79 3.77 18.85 -5.96
N ALA A 80 3.21 17.97 -5.11
CA ALA A 80 2.88 18.27 -3.72
C ALA A 80 3.14 17.05 -2.85
N GLU A 81 3.55 17.29 -1.62
CA GLU A 81 3.72 16.24 -0.61
C GLU A 81 3.25 16.74 0.75
N ARG A 82 2.61 15.86 1.51
CA ARG A 82 2.31 16.10 2.90
C ARG A 82 3.28 15.30 3.76
N ARG A 83 4.23 16.00 4.36
CA ARG A 83 5.19 15.44 5.32
C ARG A 83 4.55 15.41 6.71
N ASP A 84 3.61 14.50 6.89
CA ASP A 84 2.96 14.27 8.18
C ASP A 84 3.53 12.98 8.78
N TRP A 85 4.16 13.09 9.95
CA TRP A 85 4.69 11.93 10.66
C TRP A 85 3.61 10.89 10.98
N ARG A 86 2.34 11.31 11.10
CA ARG A 86 1.20 10.43 11.34
C ARG A 86 0.94 9.53 10.11
N ALA A 87 1.06 10.08 8.91
CA ALA A 87 0.92 9.31 7.68
C ALA A 87 2.07 8.29 7.53
N LEU A 88 3.31 8.67 7.90
CA LEU A 88 4.44 7.76 7.94
C LEU A 88 4.22 6.65 8.98
N LEU A 89 3.84 7.02 10.19
CA LEU A 89 3.54 6.06 11.26
C LEU A 89 2.42 5.10 10.85
N ALA A 90 1.33 5.60 10.29
CA ALA A 90 0.24 4.76 9.78
C ALA A 90 0.73 3.79 8.69
N THR A 91 1.67 4.23 7.82
CA THR A 91 2.27 3.35 6.81
C THR A 91 3.06 2.21 7.44
N LEU A 92 3.95 2.52 8.39
CA LEU A 92 4.77 1.53 9.08
C LEU A 92 3.90 0.56 9.87
N VAL A 93 2.97 1.09 10.68
CA VAL A 93 2.03 0.29 11.47
C VAL A 93 1.20 -0.64 10.59
N ALA A 94 0.70 -0.18 9.43
CA ALA A 94 -0.06 -1.02 8.52
C ALA A 94 0.78 -2.20 8.01
N ILE A 95 2.00 -1.95 7.53
CA ILE A 95 2.83 -3.00 6.95
C ILE A 95 3.26 -4.01 8.01
N ASP A 96 3.67 -3.53 9.19
CA ASP A 96 4.11 -4.41 10.27
C ASP A 96 2.95 -5.23 10.86
N ALA A 97 1.76 -4.64 11.01
CA ALA A 97 0.58 -5.35 11.49
C ALA A 97 0.18 -6.49 10.55
N LEU A 98 0.15 -6.23 9.23
CA LEU A 98 -0.14 -7.27 8.24
C LEU A 98 0.95 -8.35 8.23
N GLY A 99 2.23 -7.97 8.28
CA GLY A 99 3.35 -8.90 8.33
C GLY A 99 3.35 -9.78 9.58
N LEU A 100 2.97 -9.24 10.74
CA LEU A 100 2.83 -10.01 11.98
C LEU A 100 1.63 -10.96 11.92
N SER A 101 0.52 -10.53 11.30
CA SER A 101 -0.65 -11.39 11.08
C SER A 101 -0.29 -12.60 10.21
N ALA A 102 0.41 -12.39 9.12
CA ALA A 102 0.81 -13.46 8.20
C ALA A 102 1.75 -14.51 8.82
N ARG A 103 2.44 -14.18 9.91
CA ARG A 103 3.32 -15.10 10.66
C ARG A 103 2.59 -15.95 11.71
N GLN A 104 1.31 -15.68 11.96
CA GLN A 104 0.53 -16.48 12.91
C GLN A 104 0.21 -17.86 12.32
N PRO A 105 0.06 -18.90 13.17
CA PRO A 105 -0.26 -20.23 12.68
C PRO A 105 -1.61 -20.28 11.99
N VAL A 106 -1.72 -21.16 11.00
CA VAL A 106 -3.01 -21.46 10.34
C VAL A 106 -3.89 -22.21 11.35
N THR A 107 -5.09 -21.69 11.59
CA THR A 107 -6.05 -22.26 12.53
C THR A 107 -7.28 -22.86 11.84
N GLN A 108 -7.50 -22.49 10.57
CA GLN A 108 -8.67 -22.91 9.78
C GLN A 108 -8.20 -23.47 8.42
N PRO A 109 -7.55 -24.65 8.38
CA PRO A 109 -7.01 -25.19 7.13
C PRO A 109 -8.10 -25.53 6.09
N GLU A 110 -9.33 -25.73 6.50
CA GLU A 110 -10.48 -26.00 5.62
C GLU A 110 -10.83 -24.83 4.68
N VAL A 111 -10.50 -23.61 5.05
CA VAL A 111 -10.72 -22.42 4.20
C VAL A 111 -9.50 -22.04 3.37
N LEU A 112 -8.42 -22.86 3.37
CA LEU A 112 -7.18 -22.56 2.71
C LEU A 112 -7.35 -22.15 1.22
N GLY A 113 -8.13 -22.90 0.47
CA GLY A 113 -8.38 -22.63 -0.95
C GLY A 113 -9.03 -21.26 -1.17
N LEU A 114 -10.01 -20.89 -0.35
CA LEU A 114 -10.67 -19.60 -0.41
C LEU A 114 -9.74 -18.46 0.01
N ALA A 115 -9.01 -18.65 1.11
CA ALA A 115 -8.05 -17.66 1.62
C ALA A 115 -6.95 -17.37 0.58
N VAL A 116 -6.42 -18.41 -0.05
CA VAL A 116 -5.46 -18.28 -1.15
C VAL A 116 -6.05 -17.54 -2.34
N GLY A 117 -7.28 -17.90 -2.76
CA GLY A 117 -7.97 -17.20 -3.84
C GLY A 117 -8.13 -15.70 -3.57
N LEU A 118 -8.52 -15.32 -2.34
CA LEU A 118 -8.65 -13.93 -1.91
C LEU A 118 -7.28 -13.22 -1.87
N SER A 119 -6.25 -13.88 -1.33
CA SER A 119 -4.90 -13.32 -1.26
C SER A 119 -4.32 -13.09 -2.66
N LEU A 120 -4.49 -14.03 -3.58
CA LEU A 120 -4.08 -13.87 -4.98
C LEU A 120 -4.83 -12.74 -5.66
N ALA A 121 -6.17 -12.69 -5.54
CA ALA A 121 -6.97 -11.61 -6.11
C ALA A 121 -6.54 -10.24 -5.56
N GLY A 122 -6.32 -10.13 -4.25
CA GLY A 122 -5.83 -8.93 -3.60
C GLY A 122 -4.44 -8.52 -4.10
N THR A 123 -3.51 -9.46 -4.16
CA THR A 123 -2.14 -9.23 -4.65
C THR A 123 -2.12 -8.81 -6.13
N LEU A 124 -2.88 -9.48 -6.98
CA LEU A 124 -2.99 -9.14 -8.39
C LEU A 124 -3.61 -7.76 -8.60
N LEU A 125 -4.65 -7.41 -7.85
CA LEU A 125 -5.26 -6.08 -7.88
C LEU A 125 -4.27 -5.01 -7.42
N ALA A 126 -3.54 -5.25 -6.34
CA ALA A 126 -2.50 -4.34 -5.84
C ALA A 126 -1.35 -4.19 -6.84
N ALA A 127 -0.90 -5.28 -7.45
CA ALA A 127 0.15 -5.26 -8.48
C ALA A 127 -0.31 -4.51 -9.74
N TRP A 128 -1.53 -4.77 -10.24
CA TRP A 128 -2.11 -4.03 -11.37
C TRP A 128 -2.21 -2.54 -11.06
N SER A 129 -2.62 -2.19 -9.83
CA SER A 129 -2.69 -0.81 -9.37
C SER A 129 -1.31 -0.16 -9.33
N ALA A 130 -0.30 -0.86 -8.80
CA ALA A 130 1.08 -0.38 -8.73
C ALA A 130 1.68 -0.16 -10.14
N VAL A 131 1.46 -1.09 -11.07
CA VAL A 131 1.89 -0.95 -12.47
C VAL A 131 1.22 0.26 -13.13
N THR A 132 -0.10 0.45 -12.89
CA THR A 132 -0.86 1.58 -13.44
C THR A 132 -0.38 2.92 -12.88
N LEU A 133 -0.08 3.00 -11.56
CA LEU A 133 0.55 4.18 -10.96
C LEU A 133 1.97 4.39 -11.50
N GLY A 134 2.69 3.31 -11.76
CA GLY A 134 4.06 3.36 -12.24
C GLY A 134 4.93 4.30 -11.39
N ARG A 135 5.46 5.35 -12.02
CA ARG A 135 6.33 6.34 -11.35
C ARG A 135 5.61 7.29 -10.39
N SER A 136 4.27 7.27 -10.36
CA SER A 136 3.46 8.05 -9.40
C SER A 136 3.29 7.36 -8.06
N PHE A 137 3.67 6.07 -7.95
CA PHE A 137 3.61 5.33 -6.69
C PHE A 137 4.44 5.98 -5.58
N SER A 138 3.88 6.09 -4.38
CA SER A 138 4.59 6.57 -3.18
C SER A 138 4.05 5.92 -1.91
N LEU A 139 4.96 5.72 -0.93
CA LEU A 139 4.59 5.29 0.42
C LEU A 139 3.96 6.43 1.24
N LEU A 140 4.39 7.66 1.00
CA LEU A 140 3.84 8.85 1.67
C LEU A 140 2.79 9.51 0.78
N PRO A 141 1.82 10.25 1.34
CA PRO A 141 0.85 11.01 0.58
C PRO A 141 1.56 12.07 -0.27
N GLN A 142 1.65 11.82 -1.57
CA GLN A 142 2.33 12.67 -2.54
C GLN A 142 1.54 12.69 -3.85
N ALA A 143 1.40 13.87 -4.44
CA ALA A 143 0.79 14.04 -5.74
C ALA A 143 1.87 14.26 -6.81
N ARG A 144 1.79 13.49 -7.91
CA ARG A 144 2.65 13.62 -9.09
C ARG A 144 1.84 13.76 -10.36
N THR A 145 0.98 12.79 -10.60
CA THR A 145 0.00 12.76 -11.69
C THR A 145 -1.29 12.19 -11.18
N LEU A 146 -2.42 12.72 -11.61
CA LEU A 146 -3.72 12.11 -11.33
C LEU A 146 -3.91 10.91 -12.27
N VAL A 147 -3.91 9.71 -11.72
CA VAL A 147 -4.13 8.46 -12.46
C VAL A 147 -5.57 8.03 -12.27
N THR A 148 -6.32 7.96 -13.39
CA THR A 148 -7.75 7.59 -13.42
C THR A 148 -8.02 6.37 -14.31
N GLY A 149 -6.97 5.81 -14.92
CA GLY A 149 -7.04 4.66 -15.82
C GLY A 149 -6.87 3.31 -15.13
N GLY A 150 -6.97 2.22 -15.87
CA GLY A 150 -6.82 0.87 -15.34
C GLY A 150 -7.80 0.58 -14.21
N PRO A 151 -7.35 0.01 -13.06
CA PRO A 151 -8.22 -0.28 -11.92
C PRO A 151 -8.79 1.00 -11.25
N TYR A 152 -8.13 2.16 -11.42
CA TYR A 152 -8.56 3.45 -10.89
C TYR A 152 -9.84 3.99 -11.55
N ARG A 153 -10.27 3.44 -12.69
CA ARG A 153 -11.57 3.78 -13.27
C ARG A 153 -12.76 3.19 -12.49
N PHE A 154 -12.55 2.16 -11.71
CA PHE A 154 -13.60 1.47 -10.95
C PHE A 154 -13.68 1.97 -9.52
N VAL A 155 -12.53 2.12 -8.86
CA VAL A 155 -12.41 2.66 -7.49
C VAL A 155 -11.19 3.58 -7.41
N ARG A 156 -11.22 4.55 -6.51
CA ARG A 156 -10.11 5.50 -6.35
C ARG A 156 -8.88 4.90 -5.69
N HIS A 157 -9.08 3.86 -4.86
CA HIS A 157 -8.00 3.25 -4.09
C HIS A 157 -7.94 1.72 -4.27
N PRO A 158 -7.71 1.23 -5.51
CA PRO A 158 -7.74 -0.20 -5.79
C PRO A 158 -6.61 -0.97 -5.09
N MET A 159 -5.46 -0.33 -4.80
CA MET A 159 -4.38 -0.94 -4.03
C MET A 159 -4.81 -1.19 -2.57
N TYR A 160 -5.57 -0.27 -1.97
CA TYR A 160 -6.13 -0.45 -0.63
C TYR A 160 -7.21 -1.54 -0.61
N LEU A 161 -8.03 -1.62 -1.64
CA LEU A 161 -9.00 -2.72 -1.80
C LEU A 161 -8.28 -4.08 -1.88
N GLY A 162 -7.18 -4.16 -2.64
CA GLY A 162 -6.33 -5.36 -2.66
C GLY A 162 -5.83 -5.75 -1.27
N GLY A 163 -5.37 -4.77 -0.47
CA GLY A 163 -4.98 -4.98 0.93
C GLY A 163 -6.12 -5.51 1.81
N LEU A 164 -7.35 -5.01 1.61
CA LEU A 164 -8.53 -5.51 2.35
C LEU A 164 -8.87 -6.96 1.99
N LEU A 165 -8.71 -7.38 0.73
CA LEU A 165 -8.91 -8.78 0.33
C LEU A 165 -7.87 -9.70 1.01
N ILE A 166 -6.62 -9.29 1.07
CA ILE A 166 -5.56 -10.01 1.78
C ILE A 166 -5.89 -10.09 3.28
N THR A 167 -6.29 -8.98 3.90
CA THR A 167 -6.73 -8.92 5.30
C THR A 167 -7.86 -9.91 5.60
N LEU A 168 -8.86 -9.98 4.74
CA LEU A 168 -9.97 -10.91 4.90
C LEU A 168 -9.49 -12.38 4.84
N ALA A 169 -8.61 -12.68 3.90
CA ALA A 169 -7.99 -13.99 3.78
C ALA A 169 -7.20 -14.38 5.04
N GLU A 170 -6.39 -13.45 5.58
CA GLU A 170 -5.59 -13.68 6.79
C GLU A 170 -6.49 -13.93 8.01
N VAL A 171 -7.54 -13.13 8.21
CA VAL A 171 -8.47 -13.29 9.32
C VAL A 171 -9.19 -14.65 9.25
N TRP A 172 -9.59 -15.08 8.07
CA TRP A 172 -10.25 -16.37 7.92
C TRP A 172 -9.31 -17.56 8.13
N LEU A 173 -8.11 -17.49 7.56
CA LEU A 173 -7.15 -18.59 7.60
C LEU A 173 -6.51 -18.79 8.98
N ARG A 174 -6.29 -17.71 9.71
CA ARG A 174 -5.52 -17.66 10.96
C ARG A 174 -6.33 -17.10 12.12
N PHE A 175 -7.63 -17.39 12.15
CA PHE A 175 -8.55 -16.78 13.09
C PHE A 175 -8.09 -16.90 14.55
N SER A 176 -7.79 -15.75 15.15
CA SER A 176 -7.50 -15.59 16.57
C SER A 176 -7.74 -14.14 16.99
N PRO A 177 -7.96 -13.84 18.29
CA PRO A 177 -8.12 -12.46 18.76
C PRO A 177 -6.95 -11.56 18.37
N LEU A 178 -5.72 -12.08 18.37
CA LEU A 178 -4.53 -11.35 17.95
C LEU A 178 -4.57 -11.01 16.47
N VAL A 179 -4.89 -11.97 15.60
CA VAL A 179 -4.97 -11.75 14.14
C VAL A 179 -6.08 -10.75 13.82
N VAL A 180 -7.24 -10.85 14.45
CA VAL A 180 -8.33 -9.87 14.29
C VAL A 180 -7.87 -8.47 14.71
N ALA A 181 -7.18 -8.34 15.86
CA ALA A 181 -6.68 -7.06 16.34
C ALA A 181 -5.62 -6.46 15.38
N LEU A 182 -4.65 -7.27 14.92
CA LEU A 182 -3.62 -6.82 13.97
C LEU A 182 -4.24 -6.34 12.65
N ASN A 183 -5.20 -7.08 12.11
CA ASN A 183 -5.88 -6.70 10.88
C ASN A 183 -6.80 -5.48 11.07
N ALA A 184 -7.44 -5.31 12.22
CA ALA A 184 -8.17 -4.08 12.56
C ALA A 184 -7.23 -2.85 12.60
N VAL A 185 -6.03 -3.00 13.18
CA VAL A 185 -4.99 -1.95 13.18
C VAL A 185 -4.54 -1.64 11.75
N PHE A 186 -4.30 -2.66 10.91
CA PHE A 186 -3.99 -2.47 9.50
C PHE A 186 -5.08 -1.65 8.78
N VAL A 187 -6.35 -2.05 8.91
CA VAL A 187 -7.47 -1.35 8.26
C VAL A 187 -7.58 0.09 8.73
N ALA A 188 -7.49 0.33 10.05
CA ALA A 188 -7.53 1.68 10.61
C ALA A 188 -6.40 2.56 10.05
N ALA A 189 -5.18 2.04 10.00
CA ALA A 189 -4.02 2.73 9.45
C ALA A 189 -4.20 3.03 7.95
N GLN A 190 -4.77 2.10 7.18
CA GLN A 190 -5.09 2.31 5.76
C GLN A 190 -6.13 3.42 5.55
N LEU A 191 -7.19 3.47 6.37
CA LEU A 191 -8.20 4.54 6.31
C LEU A 191 -7.60 5.92 6.63
N VAL A 192 -6.71 6.00 7.62
CA VAL A 192 -5.97 7.23 7.93
C VAL A 192 -5.14 7.68 6.74
N ARG A 193 -4.39 6.77 6.11
CA ARG A 193 -3.57 7.07 4.92
C ARG A 193 -4.42 7.51 3.75
N LEU A 194 -5.53 6.81 3.47
CA LEU A 194 -6.48 7.16 2.42
C LEU A 194 -6.96 8.61 2.56
N GLY A 195 -7.34 9.01 3.80
CA GLY A 195 -7.75 10.39 4.06
C GLY A 195 -6.66 11.43 3.75
N TYR A 196 -5.40 11.14 4.07
CA TYR A 196 -4.28 12.03 3.72
C TYR A 196 -4.01 12.05 2.21
N GLU A 197 -4.09 10.93 1.52
CA GLU A 197 -3.90 10.87 0.06
C GLU A 197 -5.00 11.67 -0.66
N GLU A 198 -6.27 11.51 -0.28
CA GLU A 198 -7.37 12.28 -0.88
C GLU A 198 -7.20 13.80 -0.66
N GLN A 199 -6.78 14.23 0.53
CA GLN A 199 -6.51 15.65 0.79
C GLN A 199 -5.41 16.22 -0.10
N VAL A 200 -4.32 15.47 -0.32
CA VAL A 200 -3.22 15.90 -1.19
C VAL A 200 -3.68 15.93 -2.66
N LEU A 201 -4.42 14.93 -3.12
CA LEU A 201 -4.93 14.88 -4.48
C LEU A 201 -5.94 16.02 -4.74
N GLU A 202 -6.87 16.27 -3.82
CA GLU A 202 -7.87 17.31 -3.93
C GLU A 202 -7.27 18.73 -3.93
N SER A 203 -6.22 18.95 -3.13
CA SER A 203 -5.51 20.24 -3.11
C SER A 203 -4.62 20.48 -4.32
N THR A 204 -4.20 19.41 -5.02
CA THR A 204 -3.24 19.49 -6.13
C THR A 204 -3.90 19.48 -7.50
N PHE A 205 -4.97 18.70 -7.69
CA PHE A 205 -5.62 18.49 -8.99
C PHE A 205 -7.07 19.01 -8.98
N PRO A 206 -7.36 20.12 -9.68
CA PRO A 206 -8.75 20.64 -9.80
C PRO A 206 -9.75 19.62 -10.34
N GLU A 207 -9.29 18.75 -11.25
CA GLU A 207 -10.10 17.69 -11.86
C GLU A 207 -10.43 16.53 -10.89
N TYR A 208 -9.74 16.44 -9.75
CA TYR A 208 -9.98 15.38 -8.75
C TYR A 208 -11.41 15.41 -8.21
N ALA A 209 -12.00 16.58 -8.03
CA ALA A 209 -13.39 16.72 -7.58
C ALA A 209 -14.40 16.06 -8.55
N THR A 210 -14.13 16.12 -9.86
CA THR A 210 -14.96 15.46 -10.88
C THR A 210 -14.75 13.94 -10.88
N TYR A 211 -13.51 13.49 -10.75
CA TYR A 211 -13.18 12.08 -10.63
C TYR A 211 -13.82 11.46 -9.38
N ARG A 212 -13.72 12.13 -8.23
CA ARG A 212 -14.31 11.70 -6.95
C ARG A 212 -15.83 11.50 -7.04
N ARG A 213 -16.55 12.35 -7.76
CA ARG A 213 -18.00 12.21 -7.95
C ARG A 213 -18.41 11.01 -8.80
N ARG A 214 -17.53 10.50 -9.65
CA ARG A 214 -17.82 9.41 -10.59
C ARG A 214 -17.30 8.04 -10.12
N THR A 215 -16.45 8.04 -9.11
CA THR A 215 -15.71 6.83 -8.72
C THR A 215 -15.74 6.67 -7.20
N SER A 216 -16.16 5.51 -6.72
CA SER A 216 -16.19 5.17 -5.30
C SER A 216 -14.77 5.07 -4.71
N ALA A 217 -14.63 5.24 -3.40
CA ALA A 217 -13.32 5.15 -2.75
C ALA A 217 -12.74 3.73 -2.82
N LEU A 218 -13.46 2.75 -2.28
CA LEU A 218 -12.98 1.35 -2.14
C LEU A 218 -13.94 0.35 -2.78
N ILE A 219 -15.24 0.47 -2.51
CA ILE A 219 -16.24 -0.50 -2.97
C ILE A 219 -17.05 0.14 -4.10
N PRO A 220 -17.10 -0.45 -5.32
CA PRO A 220 -17.89 0.10 -6.41
C PRO A 220 -19.35 0.32 -6.00
N GLY A 221 -19.88 1.53 -6.27
CA GLY A 221 -21.26 1.89 -5.92
C GLY A 221 -21.50 2.35 -4.47
N VAL A 222 -20.47 2.29 -3.62
CA VAL A 222 -20.50 2.84 -2.25
C VAL A 222 -19.67 4.12 -2.23
N VAL A 223 -20.33 5.26 -2.01
CA VAL A 223 -19.69 6.58 -2.01
C VAL A 223 -19.00 6.84 -0.70
#